data_6c7d1a1fdb58834d8725dec1f9c47c34
#
_entry.id   6c7d1a1fdb58834d8725dec1f9c47c34
#
_cell.length_a   1.000
_cell.length_b   1.000
_cell.length_c   1.000
_cell.angle_alpha   90.00
_cell.angle_beta   90.00
_cell.angle_gamma   90.00
#
_symmetry.space_group_name_H-M   'P 1'
#
loop_
_entity.id
_entity.type
_entity.pdbx_description
1 polymer ?
#
loop_
_entity_poly.entity_id
_entity_poly.type
_entity_poly.pdbx_seq_one_letter_code
_entity_poly.pdbx_strand_id
1 'polypeptide(L)'
;MWLSRTIAARQRAERESAAADMGVTTIGGSSASVMTRGEQRNLEVFAPGGLIWQPQAGDTVLVIKGGTGGQEQCVVAANTAAASPEELAPGELFLYSCGGASVYLRMDGSIAIKGNANAEGSWAITGDVDLTGKVKITGSVELQGPVAVNGAVTINGSLTV
;
A
#
# COMPACT_ATOMS: atom_id res chain seq x y z
N MET A 1 -47.71 -7.48 -27.58
CA MET A 1 -47.45 -8.08 -26.25
C MET A 1 -46.16 -8.88 -26.14
N TRP A 2 -45.64 -9.51 -27.19
CA TRP A 2 -44.43 -10.33 -27.14
C TRP A 2 -43.13 -9.50 -27.08
N LEU A 3 -43.02 -8.45 -27.87
CA LEU A 3 -41.87 -7.52 -27.88
C LEU A 3 -41.61 -6.82 -26.52
N SER A 4 -42.64 -6.45 -25.81
CA SER A 4 -42.48 -5.80 -24.49
C SER A 4 -41.98 -6.74 -23.41
N ARG A 5 -42.31 -8.05 -23.50
CA ARG A 5 -41.79 -9.08 -22.59
C ARG A 5 -40.32 -9.38 -22.86
N THR A 6 -39.90 -9.36 -24.12
CA THR A 6 -38.50 -9.62 -24.52
C THR A 6 -37.58 -8.43 -24.10
N ILE A 7 -38.08 -7.20 -24.25
CA ILE A 7 -37.36 -6.00 -23.80
C ILE A 7 -37.24 -5.97 -22.27
N ALA A 8 -38.33 -6.27 -21.55
CA ALA A 8 -38.31 -6.34 -20.09
C ALA A 8 -37.39 -7.46 -19.55
N ALA A 9 -37.37 -8.63 -20.21
CA ALA A 9 -36.48 -9.72 -19.85
C ALA A 9 -35.01 -9.36 -20.11
N ARG A 10 -34.70 -8.65 -21.19
CA ARG A 10 -33.36 -8.18 -21.52
C ARG A 10 -32.87 -7.09 -20.54
N GLN A 11 -33.75 -6.14 -20.20
CA GLN A 11 -33.46 -5.13 -19.18
C GLN A 11 -33.31 -5.73 -17.77
N ARG A 12 -33.99 -6.83 -17.49
CA ARG A 12 -33.85 -7.54 -16.22
C ARG A 12 -32.52 -8.32 -16.18
N ALA A 13 -32.15 -8.98 -17.25
CA ALA A 13 -30.86 -9.67 -17.38
C ALA A 13 -29.66 -8.69 -17.30
N GLU A 14 -29.81 -7.48 -17.87
CA GLU A 14 -28.81 -6.41 -17.75
C GLU A 14 -28.72 -5.83 -16.31
N ARG A 15 -29.81 -5.83 -15.56
CA ARG A 15 -29.83 -5.44 -14.14
C ARG A 15 -29.31 -6.53 -13.19
N GLU A 16 -29.36 -7.79 -13.60
CA GLU A 16 -28.88 -8.94 -12.82
C GLU A 16 -27.38 -9.23 -13.02
N SER A 17 -26.72 -8.59 -13.95
CA SER A 17 -25.27 -8.62 -14.03
C SER A 17 -24.70 -7.71 -12.93
N ALA A 18 -24.18 -8.30 -11.85
CA ALA A 18 -23.56 -7.54 -10.78
C ALA A 18 -22.44 -6.66 -11.38
N ALA A 19 -22.47 -5.35 -11.07
CA ALA A 19 -21.45 -4.40 -11.48
C ALA A 19 -20.09 -4.66 -10.81
N ALA A 20 -20.07 -5.51 -9.78
CA ALA A 20 -18.87 -5.93 -9.08
C ALA A 20 -19.00 -7.38 -8.58
N ASP A 21 -17.90 -8.09 -8.57
CA ASP A 21 -17.78 -9.43 -7.99
C ASP A 21 -16.57 -9.50 -7.05
N MET A 22 -16.68 -10.31 -6.03
CA MET A 22 -15.53 -10.72 -5.23
C MET A 22 -14.96 -12.00 -5.81
N GLY A 23 -13.63 -12.13 -5.81
CA GLY A 23 -12.93 -13.30 -6.30
C GLY A 23 -11.61 -13.51 -5.58
N VAL A 24 -10.95 -14.62 -5.89
CA VAL A 24 -9.63 -14.95 -5.37
C VAL A 24 -8.62 -14.87 -6.50
N THR A 25 -7.53 -14.15 -6.28
CA THR A 25 -6.45 -14.03 -7.25
C THR A 25 -5.76 -15.37 -7.43
N THR A 26 -5.71 -15.86 -8.66
CA THR A 26 -4.99 -17.09 -9.04
C THR A 26 -3.58 -16.78 -9.52
N ILE A 27 -3.41 -15.65 -10.23
CA ILE A 27 -2.13 -15.12 -10.67
C ILE A 27 -2.09 -13.65 -10.28
N GLY A 28 -1.10 -13.28 -9.46
CA GLY A 28 -0.85 -11.89 -9.04
C GLY A 28 -0.02 -11.10 -10.03
N GLY A 29 0.07 -9.79 -9.84
CA GLY A 29 0.89 -8.89 -10.64
C GLY A 29 0.13 -7.69 -11.19
N SER A 30 0.75 -6.95 -12.10
CA SER A 30 0.14 -5.77 -12.76
C SER A 30 -1.04 -6.14 -13.66
N SER A 31 -1.09 -7.38 -14.12
CA SER A 31 -2.22 -8.01 -14.82
C SER A 31 -2.57 -9.27 -14.05
N ALA A 32 -3.68 -9.23 -13.35
CA ALA A 32 -4.10 -10.30 -12.44
C ALA A 32 -5.04 -11.30 -13.13
N SER A 33 -5.00 -12.55 -12.69
CA SER A 33 -6.05 -13.53 -12.97
C SER A 33 -6.83 -13.81 -11.70
N VAL A 34 -8.15 -13.80 -11.79
CA VAL A 34 -9.04 -13.90 -10.64
C VAL A 34 -10.12 -14.94 -10.87
N MET A 35 -10.33 -15.82 -9.92
CA MET A 35 -11.45 -16.75 -9.88
C MET A 35 -12.64 -16.07 -9.19
N THR A 36 -13.64 -15.71 -9.97
CA THR A 36 -14.94 -15.22 -9.50
C THR A 36 -15.98 -16.35 -9.70
N ARG A 37 -17.02 -16.15 -10.49
CA ARG A 37 -17.94 -17.21 -10.96
C ARG A 37 -17.32 -18.09 -12.05
N GLY A 38 -16.19 -17.64 -12.61
CA GLY A 38 -15.32 -18.31 -13.57
C GLY A 38 -13.97 -17.59 -13.55
N GLU A 39 -12.95 -18.21 -14.15
CA GLU A 39 -11.63 -17.59 -14.22
C GLU A 39 -11.64 -16.39 -15.19
N GLN A 40 -11.28 -15.23 -14.68
CA GLN A 40 -11.04 -14.01 -15.42
C GLN A 40 -9.54 -13.79 -15.53
N ARG A 41 -9.02 -13.57 -16.72
CA ARG A 41 -7.57 -13.42 -16.95
C ARG A 41 -7.23 -12.04 -17.49
N ASN A 42 -6.00 -11.63 -17.24
CA ASN A 42 -5.44 -10.36 -17.75
C ASN A 42 -6.25 -9.13 -17.30
N LEU A 43 -6.73 -9.14 -16.05
CA LEU A 43 -7.41 -7.99 -15.48
C LEU A 43 -6.40 -6.92 -15.09
N GLU A 44 -6.60 -5.70 -15.55
CA GLU A 44 -5.81 -4.55 -15.09
C GLU A 44 -6.05 -4.29 -13.60
N VAL A 45 -4.99 -3.89 -12.90
CA VAL A 45 -5.05 -3.56 -11.47
C VAL A 45 -5.04 -2.05 -11.31
N PHE A 46 -6.12 -1.49 -10.79
CA PHE A 46 -6.27 -0.07 -10.53
C PHE A 46 -5.99 0.27 -9.08
N ALA A 47 -5.44 1.45 -8.86
CA ALA A 47 -5.17 2.02 -7.54
C ALA A 47 -5.45 3.53 -7.55
N PRO A 48 -5.59 4.16 -6.39
CA PRO A 48 -5.59 5.62 -6.28
C PRO A 48 -4.34 6.22 -6.93
N GLY A 49 -4.47 7.40 -7.55
CA GLY A 49 -3.34 8.07 -8.19
C GLY A 49 -2.16 8.27 -7.22
N GLY A 50 -0.96 7.95 -7.69
CA GLY A 50 0.26 7.99 -6.88
C GLY A 50 0.55 6.73 -6.06
N LEU A 51 -0.35 5.74 -6.05
CA LEU A 51 -0.15 4.44 -5.43
C LEU A 51 -0.06 3.35 -6.50
N ILE A 52 0.95 2.50 -6.43
CA ILE A 52 1.08 1.30 -7.25
C ILE A 52 1.09 0.10 -6.33
N TRP A 53 0.22 -0.86 -6.58
CA TRP A 53 0.14 -2.10 -5.85
C TRP A 53 -0.15 -3.28 -6.79
N GLN A 54 0.15 -4.47 -6.33
CA GLN A 54 -0.11 -5.70 -7.08
C GLN A 54 -0.67 -6.74 -6.11
N PRO A 55 -1.83 -7.36 -6.42
CA PRO A 55 -2.37 -8.42 -5.60
C PRO A 55 -1.47 -9.65 -5.66
N GLN A 56 -1.45 -10.42 -4.59
CA GLN A 56 -0.80 -11.73 -4.56
C GLN A 56 -1.78 -12.85 -4.94
N ALA A 57 -1.25 -13.96 -5.39
CA ALA A 57 -2.05 -15.19 -5.52
C ALA A 57 -2.60 -15.58 -4.15
N GLY A 58 -3.91 -15.84 -4.07
CA GLY A 58 -4.63 -16.13 -2.84
C GLY A 58 -5.33 -14.92 -2.21
N ASP A 59 -5.03 -13.68 -2.63
CA ASP A 59 -5.74 -12.51 -2.14
C ASP A 59 -7.21 -12.53 -2.59
N THR A 60 -8.10 -12.15 -1.68
CA THR A 60 -9.49 -11.84 -2.03
C THR A 60 -9.55 -10.45 -2.62
N VAL A 61 -10.06 -10.30 -3.84
CA VAL A 61 -10.09 -9.05 -4.58
C VAL A 61 -11.49 -8.66 -4.99
N LEU A 62 -11.69 -7.34 -5.14
CA LEU A 62 -12.90 -6.78 -5.73
C LEU A 62 -12.65 -6.50 -7.21
N VAL A 63 -13.47 -7.11 -8.07
CA VAL A 63 -13.47 -6.92 -9.52
C VAL A 63 -14.66 -6.06 -9.89
N ILE A 64 -14.41 -4.92 -10.50
CA ILE A 64 -15.45 -4.06 -11.08
C ILE A 64 -15.64 -4.43 -12.54
N LYS A 65 -16.89 -4.42 -12.97
CA LYS A 65 -17.31 -4.71 -14.34
C LYS A 65 -17.92 -3.46 -14.95
N GLY A 66 -17.43 -3.05 -16.09
CA GLY A 66 -17.88 -1.90 -16.86
C GLY A 66 -18.13 -2.24 -18.31
N GLY A 67 -18.43 -1.22 -19.13
CA GLY A 67 -18.68 -1.35 -20.56
C GLY A 67 -20.01 -2.02 -20.89
N THR A 68 -20.25 -2.22 -22.18
CA THR A 68 -21.48 -2.85 -22.67
C THR A 68 -21.47 -4.35 -22.34
N GLY A 69 -22.38 -4.79 -21.47
CA GLY A 69 -22.48 -6.19 -21.04
C GLY A 69 -21.41 -6.63 -20.04
N GLY A 70 -20.72 -5.70 -19.37
CA GLY A 70 -19.72 -6.01 -18.34
C GLY A 70 -18.43 -6.62 -18.88
N GLN A 71 -18.09 -6.32 -20.13
CA GLN A 71 -16.90 -6.88 -20.79
C GLN A 71 -15.59 -6.23 -20.33
N GLU A 72 -15.64 -4.99 -19.87
CA GLU A 72 -14.50 -4.31 -19.27
C GLU A 72 -14.43 -4.66 -17.80
N GLN A 73 -13.33 -5.26 -17.36
CA GLN A 73 -13.17 -5.71 -15.99
C GLN A 73 -11.79 -5.30 -15.46
N CYS A 74 -11.75 -4.87 -14.21
CA CYS A 74 -10.52 -4.52 -13.54
C CYS A 74 -10.57 -4.88 -12.04
N VAL A 75 -9.40 -5.09 -11.45
CA VAL A 75 -9.22 -5.25 -10.00
C VAL A 75 -8.97 -3.89 -9.38
N VAL A 76 -9.73 -3.53 -8.35
CA VAL A 76 -9.63 -2.19 -7.71
C VAL A 76 -9.27 -2.23 -6.23
N ALA A 77 -9.37 -3.38 -5.58
CA ALA A 77 -9.03 -3.54 -4.17
C ALA A 77 -8.71 -5.01 -3.86
N ALA A 78 -7.88 -5.23 -2.87
CA ALA A 78 -7.66 -6.54 -2.27
C ALA A 78 -7.92 -6.48 -0.76
N ASN A 79 -8.41 -7.58 -0.21
CA ASN A 79 -8.46 -7.84 1.21
C ASN A 79 -7.48 -8.97 1.52
N THR A 80 -6.34 -8.61 2.09
CA THR A 80 -5.30 -9.54 2.51
C THR A 80 -5.41 -9.73 4.01
N ALA A 81 -6.15 -10.73 4.45
CA ALA A 81 -6.44 -10.98 5.85
C ALA A 81 -5.20 -11.27 6.73
N ALA A 82 -4.06 -11.61 6.11
CA ALA A 82 -2.87 -12.09 6.81
C ALA A 82 -1.94 -11.00 7.37
N ALA A 83 -2.15 -9.73 7.07
CA ALA A 83 -1.18 -8.66 7.37
C ALA A 83 -1.77 -7.41 8.03
N SER A 84 -3.05 -7.43 8.40
CA SER A 84 -3.64 -6.34 9.19
C SER A 84 -3.03 -6.34 10.61
N PRO A 85 -2.60 -5.21 11.16
CA PRO A 85 -2.29 -5.11 12.58
C PRO A 85 -3.55 -5.51 13.38
N GLU A 86 -3.36 -6.19 14.50
CA GLU A 86 -4.48 -6.79 15.27
C GLU A 86 -5.55 -5.78 15.71
N GLU A 87 -5.22 -4.48 15.75
CA GLU A 87 -6.14 -3.42 16.18
C GLU A 87 -5.89 -2.12 15.40
N LEU A 88 -6.43 -2.03 14.19
CA LEU A 88 -6.49 -0.75 13.47
C LEU A 88 -7.73 0.01 13.91
N ALA A 89 -7.57 1.15 14.58
CA ALA A 89 -8.69 1.98 15.00
C ALA A 89 -9.32 2.74 13.80
N PRO A 90 -10.61 3.07 13.87
CA PRO A 90 -11.23 3.90 12.83
C PRO A 90 -10.50 5.23 12.64
N GLY A 91 -10.17 5.57 11.40
CA GLY A 91 -9.42 6.80 11.05
C GLY A 91 -7.90 6.63 10.96
N GLU A 92 -7.37 5.47 11.28
CA GLU A 92 -5.95 5.14 11.09
C GLU A 92 -5.68 4.56 9.70
N LEU A 93 -4.46 4.72 9.22
CA LEU A 93 -4.02 4.16 7.94
C LEU A 93 -2.78 3.30 8.12
N PHE A 94 -2.82 2.09 7.58
CA PHE A 94 -1.72 1.16 7.61
C PHE A 94 -1.35 0.72 6.19
N LEU A 95 -0.16 1.09 5.76
CA LEU A 95 0.43 0.64 4.50
C LEU A 95 1.46 -0.44 4.81
N TYR A 96 1.43 -1.54 4.11
CA TYR A 96 2.34 -2.65 4.37
C TYR A 96 2.72 -3.40 3.09
N SER A 97 3.83 -4.11 3.15
CA SER A 97 4.25 -5.06 2.13
C SER A 97 4.34 -6.46 2.70
N CYS A 98 4.24 -7.47 1.84
CA CYS A 98 4.38 -8.87 2.23
C CYS A 98 5.78 -9.20 2.79
N GLY A 99 6.78 -8.37 2.51
CA GLY A 99 8.12 -8.45 3.10
C GLY A 99 8.21 -7.94 4.54
N GLY A 100 7.09 -7.48 5.13
CA GLY A 100 7.01 -7.02 6.52
C GLY A 100 7.37 -5.57 6.76
N ALA A 101 7.69 -4.79 5.72
CA ALA A 101 7.82 -3.35 5.84
C ALA A 101 6.45 -2.69 5.95
N SER A 102 6.33 -1.65 6.78
CA SER A 102 5.05 -0.95 6.97
C SER A 102 5.24 0.52 7.35
N VAL A 103 4.20 1.31 7.06
CA VAL A 103 4.00 2.67 7.54
C VAL A 103 2.62 2.74 8.19
N TYR A 104 2.58 3.15 9.44
CA TYR A 104 1.37 3.24 10.23
C TYR A 104 1.15 4.70 10.67
N LEU A 105 0.04 5.27 10.23
CA LEU A 105 -0.43 6.60 10.62
C LEU A 105 -1.50 6.42 11.70
N ARG A 106 -1.22 6.87 12.92
CA ARG A 106 -2.10 6.70 14.08
C ARG A 106 -2.95 7.93 14.34
N MET A 107 -4.04 7.73 15.07
CA MET A 107 -4.93 8.82 15.47
C MET A 107 -4.30 9.83 16.45
N ASP A 108 -3.27 9.43 17.19
CA ASP A 108 -2.51 10.33 18.06
C ASP A 108 -1.54 11.26 17.30
N GLY A 109 -1.52 11.18 15.97
CA GLY A 109 -0.64 11.97 15.10
C GLY A 109 0.76 11.37 14.92
N SER A 110 1.06 10.23 15.56
CA SER A 110 2.35 9.56 15.38
C SER A 110 2.40 8.75 14.08
N ILE A 111 3.63 8.62 13.54
CA ILE A 111 3.92 7.78 12.38
C ILE A 111 4.93 6.72 12.80
N ALA A 112 4.58 5.46 12.68
CA ALA A 112 5.51 4.36 12.88
C ALA A 112 5.96 3.78 11.53
N ILE A 113 7.27 3.70 11.32
CA ILE A 113 7.87 3.08 10.13
C ILE A 113 8.62 1.83 10.59
N LYS A 114 8.30 0.69 10.02
CA LYS A 114 8.96 -0.58 10.28
C LYS A 114 9.61 -1.10 9.00
N GLY A 115 10.85 -1.56 9.12
CA GLY A 115 11.64 -2.09 8.00
C GLY A 115 12.93 -1.32 7.80
N ASN A 116 13.67 -1.66 6.73
CA ASN A 116 14.86 -0.93 6.34
C ASN A 116 14.43 0.23 5.44
N ALA A 117 14.61 1.47 5.92
CA ALA A 117 14.32 2.66 5.16
C ALA A 117 15.58 3.15 4.43
N ASN A 118 15.48 3.33 3.12
CA ASN A 118 16.48 4.06 2.32
C ASN A 118 15.84 5.35 1.84
N ALA A 119 16.49 6.47 2.15
CA ALA A 119 16.00 7.79 1.78
C ALA A 119 17.10 8.56 1.05
N GLU A 120 16.78 9.00 -0.15
CA GLU A 120 17.68 9.77 -1.01
C GLU A 120 17.20 11.23 -1.07
N GLY A 121 18.15 12.16 -1.14
CA GLY A 121 17.88 13.58 -1.20
C GLY A 121 18.14 14.31 0.10
N SER A 122 17.57 15.49 0.27
CA SER A 122 17.75 16.34 1.46
C SER A 122 16.65 16.09 2.48
N TRP A 123 17.04 15.93 3.74
CA TRP A 123 16.13 15.78 4.86
C TRP A 123 16.23 16.99 5.78
N ALA A 124 15.11 17.61 6.06
CA ALA A 124 14.99 18.65 7.09
C ALA A 124 14.12 18.11 8.22
N ILE A 125 14.67 18.03 9.42
CA ILE A 125 13.95 17.59 10.62
C ILE A 125 13.93 18.78 11.59
N THR A 126 12.73 19.18 11.99
CA THR A 126 12.55 20.24 13.00
C THR A 126 12.03 19.60 14.28
N GLY A 127 12.76 19.73 15.36
CA GLY A 127 12.45 19.14 16.66
C GLY A 127 13.58 18.24 17.16
N ASP A 128 13.27 17.45 18.18
CA ASP A 128 14.23 16.55 18.79
C ASP A 128 14.41 15.28 17.94
N VAL A 129 15.65 14.78 17.87
CA VAL A 129 15.99 13.54 17.17
C VAL A 129 16.66 12.61 18.17
N ASP A 130 16.04 11.46 18.42
CA ASP A 130 16.60 10.37 19.22
C ASP A 130 17.01 9.22 18.31
N LEU A 131 18.30 8.85 18.32
CA LEU A 131 18.86 7.80 17.51
C LEU A 131 19.48 6.73 18.41
N THR A 132 18.85 5.55 18.46
CA THR A 132 19.37 4.42 19.21
C THR A 132 20.08 3.44 18.28
N GLY A 133 21.36 3.18 18.55
CA GLY A 133 22.18 2.26 17.76
C GLY A 133 23.43 2.91 17.20
N LYS A 134 23.97 2.34 16.12
CA LYS A 134 25.18 2.84 15.47
C LYS A 134 24.82 3.87 14.39
N VAL A 135 25.29 5.10 14.57
CA VAL A 135 25.19 6.16 13.56
C VAL A 135 26.51 6.25 12.80
N LYS A 136 26.48 6.18 11.47
CA LYS A 136 27.61 6.43 10.60
C LYS A 136 27.29 7.58 9.66
N ILE A 137 28.08 8.65 9.73
CA ILE A 137 27.98 9.79 8.83
C ILE A 137 29.22 9.83 7.97
N THR A 138 29.06 9.92 6.65
CA THR A 138 30.15 10.08 5.70
C THR A 138 29.99 11.44 5.05
N GLY A 139 30.88 12.35 5.37
CA GLY A 139 30.85 13.75 4.94
C GLY A 139 31.09 14.71 6.10
N SER A 140 30.78 15.98 5.91
CA SER A 140 30.92 17.01 6.95
C SER A 140 29.75 16.98 7.90
N VAL A 141 30.00 17.20 9.19
CA VAL A 141 28.99 17.38 10.22
C VAL A 141 29.21 18.77 10.81
N GLU A 142 28.18 19.58 10.78
CA GLU A 142 28.14 20.88 11.47
C GLU A 142 27.17 20.81 12.64
N LEU A 143 27.64 21.11 13.86
CA LEU A 143 26.84 21.15 15.07
C LEU A 143 26.89 22.56 15.65
N GLN A 144 25.76 23.22 15.70
CA GLN A 144 25.63 24.55 16.25
C GLN A 144 25.04 24.46 17.67
N GLY A 145 25.88 24.67 18.70
CA GLY A 145 25.48 24.62 20.08
C GLY A 145 26.38 23.71 20.93
N PRO A 146 26.05 23.57 22.23
CA PRO A 146 26.82 22.72 23.12
C PRO A 146 26.73 21.25 22.71
N VAL A 147 27.85 20.56 22.64
CA VAL A 147 27.92 19.11 22.36
C VAL A 147 28.38 18.40 23.63
N ALA A 148 27.54 17.53 24.18
CA ALA A 148 27.90 16.68 25.30
C ALA A 148 28.13 15.24 24.81
N VAL A 149 29.27 14.67 25.12
CA VAL A 149 29.61 13.29 24.81
C VAL A 149 29.82 12.48 26.08
N ASN A 150 28.97 11.50 26.33
CA ASN A 150 29.10 10.60 27.47
C ASN A 150 29.76 9.29 26.99
N GLY A 151 31.08 9.26 26.90
CA GLY A 151 31.83 8.11 26.45
C GLY A 151 33.19 8.46 25.89
N ALA A 152 33.85 7.46 25.28
CA ALA A 152 35.16 7.68 24.68
C ALA A 152 35.02 8.36 23.30
N VAL A 153 35.86 9.40 23.10
CA VAL A 153 36.00 10.08 21.82
C VAL A 153 37.36 9.76 21.24
N THR A 154 37.38 9.23 20.01
CA THR A 154 38.62 8.98 19.25
C THR A 154 38.64 9.90 18.04
N ILE A 155 39.63 10.76 17.94
CA ILE A 155 39.83 11.67 16.81
C ILE A 155 41.06 11.20 16.01
N ASN A 156 40.81 10.76 14.76
CA ASN A 156 41.88 10.40 13.85
C ASN A 156 42.14 11.56 12.86
N GLY A 157 42.73 12.64 13.37
CA GLY A 157 42.94 13.86 12.60
C GLY A 157 43.34 15.04 13.51
N SER A 158 43.30 16.24 12.95
CA SER A 158 43.58 17.47 13.73
C SER A 158 42.35 17.96 14.48
N LEU A 159 42.48 18.22 15.76
CA LEU A 159 41.53 18.94 16.55
C LEU A 159 42.02 20.39 16.71
N THR A 160 41.23 21.33 16.19
CA THR A 160 41.44 22.77 16.49
C THR A 160 40.40 23.20 17.51
N VAL A 161 40.81 23.74 18.64
CA VAL A 161 39.97 24.23 19.73
C VAL A 161 40.03 25.74 19.75
#